data_4f522544f2d856da4fb2226a8792296d
#
_entry.id   4f522544f2d856da4fb2226a8792296d
#
_cell.length_a   1.000
_cell.length_b   1.000
_cell.length_c   1.000
_cell.angle_alpha   90.00
_cell.angle_beta   90.00
_cell.angle_gamma   90.00
#
_symmetry.space_group_name_H-M   'P 1'
#
loop_
_entity.id
_entity.type
_entity.pdbx_description
1 polymer ?
#
loop_
_entity_poly.entity_id
_entity_poly.type
_entity_poly.pdbx_seq_one_letter_code
_entity_poly.pdbx_strand_id
1 'polypeptide(L)'
;MTPMRGAFDWLAVGDLAEERGADHQLVLGGAAARLTAHAAGLKAHTTLVAKVGDDEAGRRLRDALARLKVDLHWLRETPDLRTTVWHDPDGEPQQRRVERGADLALRLDELPSRDVRAAITVVSGYSLSVEPARSAVLGALTAAGARGGRSALLLEADLLWWTNARMTRRVLEPALAAAESVALRAADARVLFGSVAGRQVLRSLANLGPRIIYLTEADGSVLLREGNRVHAVPAVTGDGPPRDRFAGPAAFWVGLAHRVSPQKAAADSLRYASAIRRPGVRL
;
A
#
# COMPACT_ATOMS: atom_id res chain seq x y z
N MET A 1 8.09 -9.87 -30.17
CA MET A 1 6.78 -9.51 -29.62
C MET A 1 6.88 -8.09 -29.10
N THR A 2 6.22 -7.14 -29.75
CA THR A 2 6.13 -5.75 -29.27
C THR A 2 5.37 -5.79 -27.93
N PRO A 3 5.88 -5.17 -26.84
CA PRO A 3 5.14 -5.14 -25.60
C PRO A 3 3.78 -4.46 -25.85
N MET A 4 2.71 -5.13 -25.47
CA MET A 4 1.38 -4.51 -25.54
C MET A 4 1.41 -3.24 -24.69
N ARG A 5 1.16 -2.07 -25.29
CA ARG A 5 1.03 -0.81 -24.58
C ARG A 5 -0.05 -1.01 -23.50
N GLY A 6 0.34 -0.91 -22.22
CA GLY A 6 -0.58 -0.97 -21.09
C GLY A 6 -0.60 -2.28 -20.27
N ALA A 7 0.40 -3.16 -20.38
CA ALA A 7 0.56 -4.30 -19.47
C ALA A 7 1.63 -3.98 -18.41
N PHE A 8 1.24 -3.98 -17.14
CA PHE A 8 2.10 -3.76 -15.99
C PHE A 8 2.17 -5.00 -15.09
N ASP A 9 3.28 -5.17 -14.37
CA ASP A 9 3.32 -6.12 -13.27
C ASP A 9 2.54 -5.56 -12.08
N TRP A 10 2.62 -4.24 -11.88
CA TRP A 10 2.13 -3.52 -10.73
C TRP A 10 1.41 -2.23 -11.10
N LEU A 11 0.18 -2.10 -10.65
CA LEU A 11 -0.58 -0.86 -10.70
C LEU A 11 -1.00 -0.50 -9.27
N ALA A 12 -0.55 0.64 -8.77
CA ALA A 12 -1.04 1.17 -7.50
C ALA A 12 -2.00 2.32 -7.72
N VAL A 13 -3.02 2.42 -6.86
CA VAL A 13 -4.00 3.49 -6.89
C VAL A 13 -4.16 4.06 -5.48
N GLY A 14 -3.93 5.36 -5.32
CA GLY A 14 -4.16 6.02 -4.04
C GLY A 14 -3.17 7.12 -3.71
N ASP A 15 -2.72 7.12 -2.47
CA ASP A 15 -2.01 8.20 -1.84
C ASP A 15 -0.57 8.38 -2.30
N LEU A 16 -0.24 9.65 -2.51
CA LEU A 16 1.10 10.14 -2.78
C LEU A 16 1.29 11.44 -1.99
N ALA A 17 2.29 11.48 -1.14
CA ALA A 17 2.54 12.58 -0.21
C ALA A 17 4.03 12.90 -0.08
N GLU A 18 4.35 14.11 0.36
CA GLU A 18 5.67 14.43 0.90
C GLU A 18 5.68 14.07 2.39
N GLU A 19 6.63 13.28 2.84
CA GLU A 19 6.82 12.97 4.25
C GLU A 19 8.01 13.75 4.81
N ARG A 20 7.82 14.42 5.94
CA ARG A 20 8.81 15.25 6.62
C ARG A 20 9.17 14.61 7.97
N GLY A 21 10.38 14.07 8.05
CA GLY A 21 10.94 13.53 9.29
C GLY A 21 11.43 14.63 10.25
N ALA A 22 11.88 14.22 11.44
CA ALA A 22 12.36 15.13 12.50
C ALA A 22 13.61 15.93 12.08
N ASP A 23 14.46 15.36 11.26
CA ASP A 23 15.68 15.98 10.72
C ASP A 23 15.41 16.84 9.47
N HIS A 24 14.16 17.19 9.21
CA HIS A 24 13.71 17.92 8.01
C HIS A 24 14.02 17.18 6.68
N GLN A 25 14.39 15.90 6.74
CA GLN A 25 14.52 15.11 5.52
C GLN A 25 13.16 14.96 4.86
N LEU A 26 13.15 15.21 3.53
CA LEU A 26 11.99 15.02 2.69
C LEU A 26 12.08 13.64 2.06
N VAL A 27 11.08 12.82 2.25
CA VAL A 27 10.99 11.48 1.68
C VAL A 27 9.68 11.28 0.95
N LEU A 28 9.68 10.32 0.03
CA LEU A 28 8.46 9.86 -0.64
C LEU A 28 7.53 9.24 0.39
N GLY A 29 6.39 9.86 0.61
CA GLY A 29 5.31 9.44 1.49
C GLY A 29 4.10 8.92 0.71
N GLY A 30 3.11 8.46 1.48
CA GLY A 30 1.94 7.79 0.95
C GLY A 30 2.17 6.30 0.74
N ALA A 31 1.25 5.47 1.23
CA ALA A 31 1.40 4.02 1.21
C ALA A 31 1.43 3.47 -0.22
N ALA A 32 0.52 3.92 -1.09
CA ALA A 32 0.48 3.48 -2.49
C ALA A 32 1.79 3.82 -3.22
N ALA A 33 2.33 5.02 -3.00
CA ALA A 33 3.59 5.46 -3.61
C ALA A 33 4.80 4.69 -3.05
N ARG A 34 4.89 4.48 -1.74
CA ARG A 34 6.00 3.74 -1.11
C ARG A 34 6.01 2.27 -1.53
N LEU A 35 4.85 1.62 -1.57
CA LEU A 35 4.72 0.27 -2.10
C LEU A 35 5.19 0.19 -3.56
N THR A 36 4.82 1.18 -4.39
CA THR A 36 5.25 1.26 -5.79
C THR A 36 6.76 1.47 -5.92
N ALA A 37 7.35 2.31 -5.07
CA ALA A 37 8.81 2.51 -5.03
C ALA A 37 9.57 1.21 -4.73
N HIS A 38 9.09 0.41 -3.77
CA HIS A 38 9.66 -0.92 -3.49
C HIS A 38 9.48 -1.89 -4.66
N ALA A 39 8.29 -1.91 -5.28
CA ALA A 39 8.03 -2.76 -6.44
C ALA A 39 8.95 -2.40 -7.62
N ALA A 40 9.16 -1.10 -7.89
CA ALA A 40 10.11 -0.63 -8.90
C ALA A 40 11.55 -1.02 -8.55
N GLY A 41 11.94 -0.93 -7.28
CA GLY A 41 13.24 -1.40 -6.78
C GLY A 41 13.47 -2.90 -7.01
N LEU A 42 12.42 -3.69 -7.00
CA LEU A 42 12.39 -5.12 -7.33
C LEU A 42 12.29 -5.39 -8.85
N LYS A 43 12.41 -4.34 -9.68
CA LYS A 43 12.37 -4.40 -11.15
C LYS A 43 11.01 -4.79 -11.74
N ALA A 44 9.93 -4.67 -10.99
CA ALA A 44 8.59 -4.78 -11.55
C ALA A 44 8.31 -3.59 -12.50
N HIS A 45 7.58 -3.83 -13.58
CA HIS A 45 7.05 -2.77 -14.44
C HIS A 45 5.86 -2.12 -13.74
N THR A 46 6.06 -0.90 -13.23
CA THR A 46 5.15 -0.25 -12.29
C THR A 46 4.50 1.00 -12.86
N THR A 47 3.23 1.22 -12.50
CA THR A 47 2.55 2.50 -12.68
C THR A 47 1.81 2.90 -11.41
N LEU A 48 1.67 4.20 -11.19
CA LEU A 48 0.97 4.79 -10.06
C LEU A 48 -0.14 5.73 -10.55
N VAL A 49 -1.37 5.47 -10.11
CA VAL A 49 -2.51 6.36 -10.27
C VAL A 49 -2.68 7.14 -8.98
N ALA A 50 -2.32 8.40 -9.02
CA ALA A 50 -2.38 9.29 -7.86
C ALA A 50 -2.62 10.73 -8.32
N LYS A 51 -2.86 11.64 -7.36
CA LYS A 51 -3.02 13.06 -7.62
C LYS A 51 -2.13 13.88 -6.68
N VAL A 52 -1.48 14.90 -7.23
CA VAL A 52 -0.65 15.88 -6.50
C VAL A 52 -1.09 17.29 -6.82
N GLY A 53 -0.70 18.25 -6.00
CA GLY A 53 -0.82 19.66 -6.31
C GLY A 53 0.19 20.10 -7.38
N ASP A 54 -0.17 21.15 -8.16
CA ASP A 54 0.80 21.87 -8.99
C ASP A 54 1.65 22.80 -8.11
N ASP A 55 2.46 22.19 -7.27
CA ASP A 55 3.34 22.87 -6.32
C ASP A 55 4.74 22.25 -6.30
N GLU A 56 5.63 22.81 -5.51
CA GLU A 56 7.01 22.34 -5.42
C GLU A 56 7.12 20.92 -4.84
N ALA A 57 6.25 20.58 -3.88
CA ALA A 57 6.20 19.22 -3.33
C ALA A 57 5.75 18.20 -4.37
N GLY A 58 4.72 18.53 -5.16
CA GLY A 58 4.26 17.68 -6.27
C GLY A 58 5.36 17.43 -7.32
N ARG A 59 6.12 18.49 -7.68
CA ARG A 59 7.25 18.33 -8.59
C ARG A 59 8.35 17.44 -8.04
N ARG A 60 8.75 17.62 -6.76
CA ARG A 60 9.74 16.72 -6.11
C ARG A 60 9.31 15.27 -6.12
N LEU A 61 8.03 14.99 -5.80
CA LEU A 61 7.47 13.64 -5.79
C LEU A 61 7.48 13.00 -7.18
N ARG A 62 7.08 13.75 -8.20
CA ARG A 62 7.15 13.32 -9.61
C ARG A 62 8.58 12.94 -10.00
N ASP A 63 9.54 13.80 -9.71
CA ASP A 63 10.94 13.57 -10.05
C ASP A 63 11.51 12.34 -9.34
N ALA A 64 11.16 12.14 -8.07
CA ALA A 64 11.56 10.96 -7.30
C ALA A 64 11.02 9.66 -7.92
N LEU A 65 9.75 9.63 -8.28
CA LEU A 65 9.12 8.48 -8.93
C LEU A 65 9.71 8.24 -10.35
N ALA A 66 9.98 9.30 -11.10
CA ALA A 66 10.62 9.21 -12.42
C ALA A 66 12.04 8.60 -12.32
N ARG A 67 12.84 9.00 -11.32
CA ARG A 67 14.16 8.40 -11.04
C ARG A 67 14.06 6.89 -10.77
N LEU A 68 12.96 6.44 -10.16
CA LEU A 68 12.67 5.01 -9.92
C LEU A 68 12.11 4.28 -11.15
N LYS A 69 11.92 5.00 -12.29
CA LYS A 69 11.33 4.48 -13.53
C LYS A 69 9.88 3.99 -13.37
N VAL A 70 9.13 4.59 -12.45
CA VAL A 70 7.69 4.39 -12.36
C VAL A 70 7.02 5.09 -13.55
N ASP A 71 6.10 4.41 -14.22
CA ASP A 71 5.27 5.05 -15.25
C ASP A 71 4.32 6.05 -14.59
N LEU A 72 4.41 7.32 -15.02
CA LEU A 72 3.67 8.46 -14.46
C LEU A 72 2.54 8.94 -15.36
N HIS A 73 2.16 8.18 -16.38
CA HIS A 73 1.09 8.58 -17.30
C HIS A 73 -0.24 8.87 -16.57
N TRP A 74 -0.46 8.20 -15.44
CA TRP A 74 -1.67 8.32 -14.63
C TRP A 74 -1.49 9.17 -13.37
N LEU A 75 -0.35 9.83 -13.21
CA LEU A 75 -0.17 10.85 -12.18
C LEU A 75 -0.86 12.15 -12.61
N ARG A 76 -1.85 12.57 -11.84
CA ARG A 76 -2.63 13.79 -12.09
C ARG A 76 -2.08 14.95 -11.28
N GLU A 77 -2.15 16.13 -11.86
CA GLU A 77 -1.85 17.39 -11.18
C GLU A 77 -3.10 18.25 -11.07
N THR A 78 -3.22 19.01 -10.00
CA THR A 78 -4.32 19.96 -9.81
C THR A 78 -3.79 21.29 -9.24
N PRO A 79 -4.21 22.44 -9.78
CA PRO A 79 -3.89 23.75 -9.20
C PRO A 79 -4.75 24.07 -7.97
N ASP A 80 -5.87 23.37 -7.78
CA ASP A 80 -6.89 23.71 -6.79
C ASP A 80 -6.53 23.24 -5.37
N LEU A 81 -5.65 22.25 -5.26
CA LEU A 81 -5.26 21.66 -3.98
C LEU A 81 -3.74 21.52 -3.89
N ARG A 82 -3.21 21.69 -2.69
CA ARG A 82 -1.80 21.43 -2.42
C ARG A 82 -1.52 19.93 -2.37
N THR A 83 -0.28 19.56 -2.60
CA THR A 83 0.21 18.21 -2.34
C THR A 83 0.09 17.88 -0.87
N THR A 84 -0.37 16.68 -0.54
CA THR A 84 -0.46 16.18 0.84
C THR A 84 0.92 16.12 1.47
N VAL A 85 0.99 16.59 2.73
CA VAL A 85 2.23 16.56 3.53
C VAL A 85 1.97 15.78 4.83
N TRP A 86 2.84 14.82 5.08
CA TRP A 86 2.90 14.07 6.33
C TRP A 86 4.03 14.60 7.19
N HIS A 87 3.72 14.88 8.45
CA HIS A 87 4.71 15.19 9.47
C HIS A 87 4.81 13.98 10.39
N ASP A 88 5.93 13.28 10.32
CA ASP A 88 6.21 12.11 11.16
C ASP A 88 7.56 12.32 11.86
N PRO A 89 7.61 13.19 12.89
CA PRO A 89 8.82 13.38 13.68
C PRO A 89 9.15 12.08 14.42
N ASP A 90 10.37 11.62 14.28
CA ASP A 90 10.85 10.35 14.81
C ASP A 90 10.58 10.22 16.30
N GLY A 91 9.87 9.15 16.69
CA GLY A 91 9.65 8.77 18.07
C GLY A 91 8.55 9.49 18.83
N GLU A 92 7.85 10.44 18.22
CA GLU A 92 6.81 11.24 18.87
C GLU A 92 5.43 11.06 18.21
N PRO A 93 4.73 9.94 18.45
CA PRO A 93 3.44 9.66 17.81
C PRO A 93 2.39 10.76 17.96
N GLN A 94 2.44 11.54 19.08
CA GLN A 94 1.50 12.63 19.35
C GLN A 94 1.73 13.84 18.45
N GLN A 95 2.91 13.98 17.85
CA GLN A 95 3.26 15.07 16.95
C GLN A 95 3.01 14.73 15.47
N ARG A 96 2.63 13.48 15.19
CA ARG A 96 2.26 13.06 13.84
C ARG A 96 1.02 13.80 13.37
N ARG A 97 1.08 14.41 12.20
CA ARG A 97 -0.04 15.11 11.58
C ARG A 97 -0.01 14.94 10.06
N VAL A 98 -1.17 15.11 9.45
CA VAL A 98 -1.36 15.07 8.00
C VAL A 98 -2.02 16.36 7.55
N GLU A 99 -1.36 17.08 6.66
CA GLU A 99 -1.95 18.16 5.89
C GLU A 99 -2.50 17.55 4.60
N ARG A 100 -3.79 17.17 4.64
CA ARG A 100 -4.46 16.49 3.54
C ARG A 100 -4.62 17.39 2.33
N GLY A 101 -4.45 16.84 1.13
CA GLY A 101 -4.47 17.60 -0.10
C GLY A 101 -4.95 16.80 -1.31
N ALA A 102 -4.26 16.97 -2.41
CA ALA A 102 -4.67 16.51 -3.73
C ALA A 102 -4.85 14.99 -3.86
N ASP A 103 -4.08 14.18 -3.10
CA ASP A 103 -4.17 12.71 -3.12
C ASP A 103 -5.58 12.19 -2.79
N LEU A 104 -6.28 12.85 -1.88
CA LEU A 104 -7.64 12.49 -1.50
C LEU A 104 -8.72 13.01 -2.46
N ALA A 105 -8.35 13.83 -3.44
CA ALA A 105 -9.23 14.31 -4.49
C ALA A 105 -9.18 13.47 -5.77
N LEU A 106 -8.53 12.31 -5.74
CA LEU A 106 -8.53 11.36 -6.86
C LEU A 106 -9.96 10.83 -7.09
N ARG A 107 -10.41 10.90 -8.35
CA ARG A 107 -11.78 10.54 -8.73
C ARG A 107 -11.81 9.25 -9.54
N LEU A 108 -12.96 8.57 -9.51
CA LEU A 108 -13.19 7.32 -10.24
C LEU A 108 -13.00 7.48 -11.76
N ASP A 109 -13.39 8.62 -12.33
CA ASP A 109 -13.26 8.93 -13.76
C ASP A 109 -11.83 9.26 -14.20
N GLU A 110 -10.92 9.42 -13.26
CA GLU A 110 -9.47 9.61 -13.50
C GLU A 110 -8.68 8.29 -13.55
N LEU A 111 -9.34 7.17 -13.27
CA LEU A 111 -8.71 5.86 -13.34
C LEU A 111 -8.38 5.44 -14.78
N PRO A 112 -7.39 4.57 -14.98
CA PRO A 112 -7.07 4.01 -16.29
C PRO A 112 -8.28 3.34 -16.95
N SER A 113 -8.36 3.45 -18.29
CA SER A 113 -9.35 2.74 -19.08
C SER A 113 -9.29 1.22 -18.88
N ARG A 114 -10.33 0.50 -19.34
CA ARG A 114 -10.39 -0.97 -19.21
C ARG A 114 -9.28 -1.72 -19.93
N ASP A 115 -8.60 -1.07 -20.87
CA ASP A 115 -7.52 -1.68 -21.66
C ASP A 115 -6.19 -1.73 -20.89
N VAL A 116 -6.03 -0.95 -19.82
CA VAL A 116 -4.86 -1.01 -18.94
C VAL A 116 -4.96 -2.22 -18.03
N ARG A 117 -3.99 -3.12 -18.16
CA ARG A 117 -3.92 -4.37 -17.38
C ARG A 117 -2.72 -4.36 -16.47
N ALA A 118 -2.87 -4.94 -15.28
CA ALA A 118 -1.78 -5.21 -14.37
C ALA A 118 -1.90 -6.62 -13.80
N ALA A 119 -0.78 -7.28 -13.54
CA ALA A 119 -0.78 -8.57 -12.87
C ALA A 119 -1.33 -8.45 -11.44
N ILE A 120 -1.06 -7.30 -10.77
CA ILE A 120 -1.64 -6.96 -9.48
C ILE A 120 -2.02 -5.47 -9.42
N THR A 121 -3.21 -5.17 -8.88
CA THR A 121 -3.65 -3.82 -8.53
C THR A 121 -3.65 -3.67 -7.01
N VAL A 122 -2.95 -2.65 -6.50
CA VAL A 122 -2.73 -2.42 -5.07
C VAL A 122 -3.33 -1.09 -4.65
N VAL A 123 -4.04 -1.07 -3.52
CA VAL A 123 -4.56 0.15 -2.91
C VAL A 123 -4.22 0.21 -1.42
N SER A 124 -4.33 1.42 -0.83
CA SER A 124 -4.09 1.65 0.59
C SER A 124 -5.37 1.91 1.39
N GLY A 125 -5.35 1.56 2.67
CA GLY A 125 -6.43 1.84 3.60
C GLY A 125 -6.62 3.33 3.87
N TYR A 126 -5.55 4.13 3.80
CA TYR A 126 -5.63 5.59 3.93
C TYR A 126 -6.56 6.23 2.89
N SER A 127 -6.42 5.84 1.62
CA SER A 127 -7.24 6.38 0.52
C SER A 127 -8.73 6.04 0.65
N LEU A 128 -9.08 5.04 1.47
CA LEU A 128 -10.48 4.70 1.79
C LEU A 128 -11.10 5.63 2.84
N SER A 129 -10.32 6.47 3.51
CA SER A 129 -10.79 7.28 4.65
C SER A 129 -11.77 8.39 4.25
N VAL A 130 -11.72 8.89 3.00
CA VAL A 130 -12.55 10.01 2.55
C VAL A 130 -12.91 9.92 1.07
N GLU A 131 -14.05 10.53 0.67
CA GLU A 131 -14.42 10.73 -0.73
C GLU A 131 -13.71 11.97 -1.33
N PRO A 132 -13.45 11.96 -2.65
CA PRO A 132 -13.79 10.95 -3.67
C PRO A 132 -12.76 9.81 -3.80
N ALA A 133 -11.61 9.86 -3.12
CA ALA A 133 -10.57 8.84 -3.23
C ALA A 133 -11.07 7.42 -2.88
N ARG A 134 -11.96 7.29 -1.87
CA ARG A 134 -12.60 6.01 -1.52
C ARG A 134 -13.26 5.36 -2.73
N SER A 135 -14.10 6.09 -3.44
CA SER A 135 -14.80 5.58 -4.63
C SER A 135 -13.81 5.17 -5.73
N ALA A 136 -12.73 5.94 -5.92
CA ALA A 136 -11.69 5.62 -6.90
C ALA A 136 -10.98 4.32 -6.55
N VAL A 137 -10.48 4.16 -5.32
CA VAL A 137 -9.72 2.95 -4.94
C VAL A 137 -10.60 1.71 -4.86
N LEU A 138 -11.87 1.82 -4.44
CA LEU A 138 -12.85 0.72 -4.50
C LEU A 138 -13.11 0.30 -5.95
N GLY A 139 -13.28 1.27 -6.86
CA GLY A 139 -13.44 1.01 -8.29
C GLY A 139 -12.23 0.28 -8.88
N ALA A 140 -11.01 0.66 -8.49
CA ALA A 140 -9.79 0.01 -8.93
C ALA A 140 -9.69 -1.45 -8.46
N LEU A 141 -9.96 -1.72 -7.16
CA LEU A 141 -9.99 -3.08 -6.61
C LEU A 141 -11.01 -3.97 -7.34
N THR A 142 -12.23 -3.48 -7.50
CA THR A 142 -13.31 -4.23 -8.17
C THR A 142 -12.96 -4.51 -9.63
N ALA A 143 -12.35 -3.56 -10.33
CA ALA A 143 -11.97 -3.72 -11.73
C ALA A 143 -10.77 -4.66 -11.93
N ALA A 144 -9.92 -4.87 -10.95
CA ALA A 144 -8.71 -5.68 -11.08
C ALA A 144 -9.00 -7.11 -11.53
N GLY A 145 -9.91 -7.81 -10.85
CA GLY A 145 -10.30 -9.18 -11.19
C GLY A 145 -10.95 -9.28 -12.58
N ALA A 146 -11.82 -8.32 -12.93
CA ALA A 146 -12.47 -8.26 -14.23
C ALA A 146 -11.46 -8.06 -15.39
N ARG A 147 -10.27 -7.53 -15.09
CA ARG A 147 -9.17 -7.34 -16.04
C ARG A 147 -8.17 -8.51 -16.06
N GLY A 148 -8.43 -9.58 -15.30
CA GLY A 148 -7.57 -10.77 -15.20
C GLY A 148 -6.34 -10.58 -14.30
N GLY A 149 -6.32 -9.53 -13.49
CA GLY A 149 -5.30 -9.26 -12.48
C GLY A 149 -5.75 -9.64 -11.07
N ARG A 150 -4.83 -9.58 -10.11
CA ARG A 150 -5.10 -9.72 -8.68
C ARG A 150 -5.45 -8.38 -8.05
N SER A 151 -6.24 -8.38 -6.99
CA SER A 151 -6.54 -7.20 -6.17
C SER A 151 -5.88 -7.32 -4.80
N ALA A 152 -5.24 -6.25 -4.34
CA ALA A 152 -4.51 -6.22 -3.08
C ALA A 152 -4.80 -4.93 -2.30
N LEU A 153 -4.98 -5.08 -0.99
CA LEU A 153 -5.23 -3.98 -0.05
C LEU A 153 -4.16 -3.97 1.04
N LEU A 154 -3.41 -2.87 1.17
CA LEU A 154 -2.70 -2.58 2.41
C LEU A 154 -3.70 -2.01 3.41
N LEU A 155 -4.03 -2.78 4.42
CA LEU A 155 -4.95 -2.36 5.45
C LEU A 155 -4.20 -1.54 6.50
N GLU A 156 -4.53 -0.25 6.59
CA GLU A 156 -4.00 0.69 7.56
C GLU A 156 -5.14 1.23 8.40
N ALA A 157 -5.04 1.05 9.70
CA ALA A 157 -6.08 1.41 10.66
C ALA A 157 -5.60 2.47 11.67
N ASP A 158 -4.71 3.37 11.26
CA ASP A 158 -4.21 4.43 12.11
C ASP A 158 -5.32 5.46 12.40
N LEU A 159 -5.55 5.73 13.69
CA LEU A 159 -6.58 6.68 14.16
C LEU A 159 -6.23 8.15 13.83
N LEU A 160 -5.06 8.42 13.25
CA LEU A 160 -4.73 9.75 12.73
C LEU A 160 -5.71 10.22 11.65
N TRP A 161 -6.26 9.29 10.85
CA TRP A 161 -7.22 9.59 9.79
C TRP A 161 -8.54 8.83 9.90
N TRP A 162 -8.68 7.94 10.88
CA TRP A 162 -9.92 7.26 11.19
C TRP A 162 -10.52 7.77 12.50
N THR A 163 -11.81 8.06 12.51
CA THR A 163 -12.49 8.61 13.71
C THR A 163 -12.60 7.60 14.85
N ASN A 164 -12.87 6.33 14.53
CA ASN A 164 -12.91 5.24 15.49
C ASN A 164 -12.93 3.87 14.79
N ALA A 165 -12.58 2.82 15.53
CA ALA A 165 -12.46 1.45 15.01
C ALA A 165 -13.74 0.89 14.38
N ARG A 166 -14.92 1.21 14.93
CA ARG A 166 -16.21 0.72 14.41
C ARG A 166 -16.50 1.31 13.01
N MET A 167 -16.32 2.62 12.87
CA MET A 167 -16.50 3.29 11.58
C MET A 167 -15.46 2.83 10.56
N THR A 168 -14.20 2.73 10.98
CA THR A 168 -13.11 2.19 10.16
C THR A 168 -13.47 0.82 9.58
N ARG A 169 -13.89 -0.11 10.43
CA ARG A 169 -14.28 -1.46 10.00
C ARG A 169 -15.38 -1.41 8.96
N ARG A 170 -16.45 -0.65 9.21
CA ARG A 170 -17.60 -0.52 8.30
C ARG A 170 -17.22 0.05 6.93
N VAL A 171 -16.30 1.00 6.89
CA VAL A 171 -15.80 1.60 5.63
C VAL A 171 -14.87 0.64 4.90
N LEU A 172 -14.10 -0.18 5.62
CA LEU A 172 -13.15 -1.12 5.01
C LEU A 172 -13.84 -2.40 4.47
N GLU A 173 -15.02 -2.78 4.99
CA GLU A 173 -15.71 -4.02 4.58
C GLU A 173 -15.87 -4.17 3.05
N PRO A 174 -16.33 -3.18 2.27
CA PRO A 174 -16.43 -3.30 0.82
C PRO A 174 -15.07 -3.53 0.13
N ALA A 175 -14.00 -2.88 0.62
CA ALA A 175 -12.66 -3.06 0.09
C ALA A 175 -12.08 -4.43 0.43
N LEU A 176 -12.35 -4.94 1.64
CA LEU A 176 -11.98 -6.30 2.05
C LEU A 176 -12.70 -7.35 1.19
N ALA A 177 -13.99 -7.16 0.91
CA ALA A 177 -14.75 -8.05 0.05
C ALA A 177 -14.24 -8.06 -1.41
N ALA A 178 -13.71 -6.93 -1.91
CA ALA A 178 -13.17 -6.80 -3.25
C ALA A 178 -11.69 -7.23 -3.37
N ALA A 179 -10.95 -7.30 -2.26
CA ALA A 179 -9.54 -7.65 -2.25
C ALA A 179 -9.31 -9.16 -2.21
N GLU A 180 -8.55 -9.71 -3.16
CA GLU A 180 -8.08 -11.10 -3.10
C GLU A 180 -7.02 -11.26 -1.99
N SER A 181 -6.13 -10.27 -1.86
CA SER A 181 -5.03 -10.28 -0.91
C SER A 181 -5.04 -9.05 -0.02
N VAL A 182 -4.79 -9.26 1.27
CA VAL A 182 -4.68 -8.18 2.27
C VAL A 182 -3.37 -8.31 3.02
N ALA A 183 -2.67 -7.20 3.19
CA ALA A 183 -1.54 -7.10 4.10
C ALA A 183 -1.86 -6.10 5.23
N LEU A 184 -1.45 -6.43 6.45
CA LEU A 184 -1.62 -5.57 7.63
C LEU A 184 -0.55 -5.88 8.68
N ARG A 185 -0.42 -5.00 9.65
CA ARG A 185 0.44 -5.21 10.83
C ARG A 185 -0.41 -5.58 12.05
N ALA A 186 0.20 -6.22 13.04
CA ALA A 186 -0.42 -6.49 14.33
C ALA A 186 -0.96 -5.22 15.01
N ALA A 187 -0.31 -4.06 14.81
CA ALA A 187 -0.79 -2.78 15.31
C ALA A 187 -2.12 -2.37 14.68
N ASP A 188 -2.26 -2.49 13.36
CA ASP A 188 -3.51 -2.19 12.64
C ASP A 188 -4.62 -3.17 13.03
N ALA A 189 -4.27 -4.45 13.17
CA ALA A 189 -5.18 -5.49 13.64
C ALA A 189 -5.72 -5.19 15.04
N ARG A 190 -4.87 -4.68 15.95
CA ARG A 190 -5.27 -4.31 17.32
C ARG A 190 -6.29 -3.17 17.32
N VAL A 191 -6.15 -2.19 16.46
CA VAL A 191 -7.13 -1.09 16.32
C VAL A 191 -8.48 -1.64 15.86
N LEU A 192 -8.50 -2.57 14.90
CA LEU A 192 -9.75 -3.07 14.31
C LEU A 192 -10.44 -4.17 15.12
N PHE A 193 -9.66 -5.05 15.74
CA PHE A 193 -10.16 -6.27 16.38
C PHE A 193 -9.89 -6.35 17.88
N GLY A 194 -9.19 -5.36 18.45
CA GLY A 194 -8.73 -5.40 19.83
C GLY A 194 -7.51 -6.32 20.02
N SER A 195 -7.19 -6.63 21.26
CA SER A 195 -6.07 -7.52 21.61
C SER A 195 -6.45 -8.98 21.45
N VAL A 196 -6.40 -9.47 20.21
CA VAL A 196 -6.68 -10.87 19.86
C VAL A 196 -5.46 -11.52 19.20
N ALA A 197 -5.38 -12.85 19.30
CA ALA A 197 -4.29 -13.59 18.65
C ALA A 197 -4.32 -13.45 17.13
N GLY A 198 -3.16 -13.38 16.48
CA GLY A 198 -3.03 -13.21 15.04
C GLY A 198 -3.83 -14.23 14.22
N ARG A 199 -3.88 -15.51 14.67
CA ARG A 199 -4.72 -16.54 14.02
C ARG A 199 -6.22 -16.22 14.06
N GLN A 200 -6.70 -15.52 15.09
CA GLN A 200 -8.09 -15.06 15.16
C GLN A 200 -8.34 -13.88 14.22
N VAL A 201 -7.37 -12.96 14.12
CA VAL A 201 -7.39 -11.87 13.11
C VAL A 201 -7.52 -12.44 11.71
N LEU A 202 -6.69 -13.45 11.36
CA LEU A 202 -6.74 -14.10 10.04
C LEU A 202 -8.11 -14.72 9.74
N ARG A 203 -8.74 -15.34 10.74
CA ARG A 203 -10.10 -15.90 10.58
C ARG A 203 -11.14 -14.82 10.37
N SER A 204 -11.10 -13.76 11.18
CA SER A 204 -12.03 -12.63 11.08
C SER A 204 -11.95 -11.94 9.73
N LEU A 205 -10.73 -11.69 9.21
CA LEU A 205 -10.53 -11.08 7.89
C LEU A 205 -10.98 -12.02 6.76
N ALA A 206 -10.68 -13.30 6.84
CA ALA A 206 -11.08 -14.26 5.80
C ALA A 206 -12.61 -14.36 5.63
N ASN A 207 -13.37 -14.17 6.71
CA ASN A 207 -14.84 -14.13 6.65
C ASN A 207 -15.38 -12.88 5.93
N LEU A 208 -14.52 -11.86 5.70
CA LEU A 208 -14.86 -10.62 4.99
C LEU A 208 -14.50 -10.66 3.50
N GLY A 209 -13.85 -11.75 3.02
CA GLY A 209 -13.58 -11.94 1.60
C GLY A 209 -12.16 -12.35 1.21
N PRO A 210 -11.09 -11.80 1.81
CA PRO A 210 -9.73 -12.06 1.35
C PRO A 210 -9.34 -13.54 1.44
N ARG A 211 -8.76 -14.06 0.36
CA ARG A 211 -8.24 -15.44 0.29
C ARG A 211 -6.80 -15.56 0.76
N ILE A 212 -6.04 -14.47 0.64
CA ILE A 212 -4.63 -14.39 1.01
C ILE A 212 -4.49 -13.25 2.02
N ILE A 213 -3.96 -13.55 3.21
CA ILE A 213 -3.79 -12.55 4.27
C ILE A 213 -2.35 -12.64 4.80
N TYR A 214 -1.63 -11.52 4.71
CA TYR A 214 -0.26 -11.34 5.16
C TYR A 214 -0.27 -10.46 6.42
N LEU A 215 -0.15 -11.07 7.59
CA LEU A 215 -0.13 -10.36 8.88
C LEU A 215 1.31 -10.30 9.40
N THR A 216 1.87 -9.11 9.47
CA THR A 216 3.18 -8.88 10.11
C THR A 216 2.98 -8.74 11.62
N GLU A 217 3.58 -9.62 12.38
CA GLU A 217 3.59 -9.61 13.85
C GLU A 217 4.60 -8.58 14.41
N ALA A 218 4.51 -8.30 15.71
CA ALA A 218 5.37 -7.31 16.37
C ALA A 218 6.86 -7.69 16.39
N ASP A 219 7.17 -8.97 16.34
CA ASP A 219 8.55 -9.49 16.27
C ASP A 219 9.12 -9.51 14.84
N GLY A 220 8.34 -9.04 13.85
CA GLY A 220 8.71 -9.06 12.44
C GLY A 220 8.46 -10.38 11.72
N SER A 221 7.95 -11.40 12.40
CA SER A 221 7.46 -12.62 11.76
C SER A 221 6.17 -12.36 10.98
N VAL A 222 5.78 -13.31 10.13
CA VAL A 222 4.55 -13.21 9.34
C VAL A 222 3.68 -14.42 9.56
N LEU A 223 2.40 -14.18 9.86
CA LEU A 223 1.36 -15.18 9.72
C LEU A 223 0.70 -14.99 8.34
N LEU A 224 0.91 -15.98 7.48
CA LEU A 224 0.32 -16.03 6.15
C LEU A 224 -0.88 -16.98 6.14
N ARG A 225 -2.04 -16.49 5.70
CA ARG A 225 -3.18 -17.34 5.37
C ARG A 225 -3.34 -17.43 3.86
N GLU A 226 -3.49 -18.66 3.35
CA GLU A 226 -3.85 -18.97 1.97
C GLU A 226 -5.04 -19.94 1.97
N GLY A 227 -6.20 -19.46 1.59
CA GLY A 227 -7.44 -20.24 1.72
C GLY A 227 -7.65 -20.67 3.17
N ASN A 228 -7.64 -21.99 3.44
CA ASN A 228 -7.80 -22.54 4.78
C ASN A 228 -6.47 -22.84 5.50
N ARG A 229 -5.33 -22.68 4.82
CA ARG A 229 -4.00 -22.97 5.38
C ARG A 229 -3.43 -21.72 6.04
N VAL A 230 -2.75 -21.91 7.17
CA VAL A 230 -2.03 -20.85 7.88
C VAL A 230 -0.58 -21.29 8.07
N HIS A 231 0.32 -20.46 7.57
CA HIS A 231 1.77 -20.66 7.67
C HIS A 231 2.37 -19.58 8.57
N ALA A 232 3.23 -19.98 9.49
CA ALA A 232 4.08 -19.05 10.22
C ALA A 232 5.42 -18.96 9.49
N VAL A 233 5.81 -17.75 9.09
CA VAL A 233 7.10 -17.46 8.47
C VAL A 233 7.92 -16.70 9.49
N PRO A 234 9.03 -17.27 10.00
CA PRO A 234 9.82 -16.65 11.06
C PRO A 234 10.47 -15.36 10.55
N ALA A 235 10.68 -14.41 11.47
CA ALA A 235 11.48 -13.22 11.20
C ALA A 235 12.91 -13.62 10.80
N VAL A 236 13.54 -12.79 9.99
CA VAL A 236 14.97 -12.95 9.69
C VAL A 236 15.76 -12.61 10.95
N THR A 237 16.58 -13.55 11.43
CA THR A 237 17.35 -13.39 12.66
C THR A 237 18.41 -12.29 12.55
N GLY A 238 18.53 -11.46 13.57
CA GLY A 238 19.64 -10.52 13.77
C GLY A 238 19.33 -9.03 13.56
N ASP A 239 18.25 -8.66 12.87
CA ASP A 239 18.02 -7.27 12.47
C ASP A 239 16.80 -6.58 13.15
N GLY A 240 16.05 -7.27 14.01
CA GLY A 240 14.80 -6.75 14.57
C GLY A 240 13.69 -6.63 13.51
N PRO A 241 12.58 -5.94 13.83
CA PRO A 241 11.49 -5.73 12.87
C PRO A 241 11.96 -4.86 11.69
N PRO A 242 11.38 -5.07 10.49
CA PRO A 242 11.74 -4.29 9.30
C PRO A 242 11.62 -2.78 9.55
N ARG A 243 12.65 -2.02 9.17
CA ARG A 243 12.68 -0.56 9.31
C ARG A 243 11.68 0.16 8.41
N ASP A 244 11.33 -0.45 7.28
CA ASP A 244 10.32 0.05 6.37
C ASP A 244 9.13 -0.92 6.31
N ARG A 245 7.99 -0.48 6.85
CA ARG A 245 6.76 -1.27 6.94
C ARG A 245 6.15 -1.64 5.59
N PHE A 246 6.54 -0.96 4.51
CA PHE A 246 6.02 -1.19 3.17
C PHE A 246 6.85 -2.20 2.37
N ALA A 247 8.11 -2.40 2.75
CA ALA A 247 9.03 -3.28 2.03
C ALA A 247 8.54 -4.73 1.94
N GLY A 248 8.12 -5.31 3.06
CA GLY A 248 7.61 -6.68 3.13
C GLY A 248 6.36 -6.88 2.25
N PRO A 249 5.27 -6.13 2.47
CA PRO A 249 4.07 -6.23 1.65
C PRO A 249 4.33 -6.02 0.16
N ALA A 250 5.15 -5.04 -0.23
CA ALA A 250 5.49 -4.80 -1.63
C ALA A 250 6.19 -6.01 -2.27
N ALA A 251 7.24 -6.53 -1.62
CA ALA A 251 7.96 -7.70 -2.13
C ALA A 251 7.08 -8.95 -2.18
N PHE A 252 6.21 -9.14 -1.19
CA PHE A 252 5.23 -10.22 -1.19
C PHE A 252 4.32 -10.16 -2.43
N TRP A 253 3.74 -9.00 -2.70
CA TRP A 253 2.82 -8.83 -3.81
C TRP A 253 3.51 -8.84 -5.19
N VAL A 254 4.76 -8.36 -5.30
CA VAL A 254 5.57 -8.56 -6.51
C VAL A 254 5.79 -10.05 -6.78
N GLY A 255 6.07 -10.84 -5.73
CA GLY A 255 6.14 -12.30 -5.84
C GLY A 255 4.85 -12.91 -6.39
N LEU A 256 3.69 -12.49 -5.86
CA LEU A 256 2.39 -12.96 -6.36
C LEU A 256 2.12 -12.54 -7.81
N ALA A 257 2.50 -11.33 -8.21
CA ALA A 257 2.40 -10.84 -9.59
C ALA A 257 3.20 -11.72 -10.55
N HIS A 258 4.37 -12.18 -10.12
CA HIS A 258 5.24 -13.10 -10.86
C HIS A 258 4.89 -14.59 -10.65
N ARG A 259 3.69 -14.86 -10.10
CA ARG A 259 3.17 -16.23 -9.89
C ARG A 259 4.01 -17.11 -8.95
N VAL A 260 4.78 -16.50 -8.07
CA VAL A 260 5.45 -17.21 -6.97
C VAL A 260 4.37 -17.67 -5.97
N SER A 261 4.54 -18.87 -5.40
CA SER A 261 3.59 -19.35 -4.39
C SER A 261 3.54 -18.41 -3.18
N PRO A 262 2.38 -18.20 -2.53
CA PRO A 262 2.25 -17.27 -1.42
C PRO A 262 3.24 -17.53 -0.27
N GLN A 263 3.48 -18.79 0.07
CA GLN A 263 4.43 -19.15 1.12
C GLN A 263 5.88 -18.74 0.76
N LYS A 264 6.32 -19.02 -0.47
CA LYS A 264 7.65 -18.61 -0.94
C LYS A 264 7.75 -17.09 -1.03
N ALA A 265 6.73 -16.42 -1.58
CA ALA A 265 6.68 -14.96 -1.67
C ALA A 265 6.78 -14.31 -0.28
N ALA A 266 6.13 -14.86 0.76
CA ALA A 266 6.23 -14.37 2.13
C ALA A 266 7.65 -14.55 2.70
N ALA A 267 8.30 -15.67 2.48
CA ALA A 267 9.68 -15.89 2.92
C ALA A 267 10.66 -14.97 2.20
N ASP A 268 10.51 -14.77 0.88
CA ASP A 268 11.35 -13.86 0.10
C ASP A 268 11.14 -12.40 0.53
N SER A 269 9.91 -12.01 0.86
CA SER A 269 9.57 -10.66 1.29
C SER A 269 10.23 -10.27 2.61
N LEU A 270 10.35 -11.20 3.55
CA LEU A 270 11.05 -10.93 4.82
C LEU A 270 12.55 -10.73 4.59
N ARG A 271 13.18 -11.52 3.71
CA ARG A 271 14.58 -11.31 3.33
C ARG A 271 14.81 -9.96 2.68
N TYR A 272 13.92 -9.56 1.78
CA TYR A 272 13.98 -8.24 1.17
C TYR A 272 13.83 -7.13 2.21
N ALA A 273 12.80 -7.21 3.06
CA ALA A 273 12.51 -6.19 4.07
C ALA A 273 13.66 -6.03 5.09
N SER A 274 14.30 -7.13 5.50
CA SER A 274 15.45 -7.10 6.42
C SER A 274 16.71 -6.47 5.79
N ALA A 275 16.85 -6.51 4.47
CA ALA A 275 17.95 -5.89 3.75
C ALA A 275 17.80 -4.37 3.58
N ILE A 276 16.62 -3.80 3.80
CA ILE A 276 16.37 -2.35 3.69
C ILE A 276 16.99 -1.63 4.89
N ARG A 277 18.06 -0.86 4.65
CA ARG A 277 18.81 -0.16 5.71
C ARG A 277 18.26 1.22 6.05
N ARG A 278 17.55 1.86 5.11
CA ARG A 278 16.95 3.19 5.28
C ARG A 278 15.49 3.16 4.84
N PRO A 279 14.55 3.64 5.66
CA PRO A 279 13.16 3.74 5.25
C PRO A 279 12.98 4.86 4.22
N GLY A 280 12.16 4.59 3.20
CA GLY A 280 11.73 5.59 2.23
C GLY A 280 12.76 5.96 1.15
N VAL A 281 12.28 6.70 0.17
CA VAL A 281 13.05 7.29 -0.93
C VAL A 281 13.21 8.78 -0.65
N ARG A 282 14.43 9.28 -0.62
CA ARG A 282 14.70 10.72 -0.46
C ARG A 282 14.24 11.51 -1.69
N LEU A 283 13.62 12.65 -1.44
CA LEU A 283 13.15 13.59 -2.46
C LEU A 283 14.25 14.52 -2.95
#